data_1d88d26fe297abf54344b177988f7bee
#
_entry.id   1d88d26fe297abf54344b177988f7bee
#
_cell.length_a   1.000
_cell.length_b   1.000
_cell.length_c   1.000
_cell.angle_alpha   90.00
_cell.angle_beta   90.00
_cell.angle_gamma   90.00
#
_symmetry.space_group_name_H-M   'P 1'
#
loop_
_entity.id
_entity.type
_entity.pdbx_description
1 polymer ?
#
loop_
_entity_poly.entity_id
_entity_poly.type
_entity_poly.pdbx_seq_one_letter_code
_entity_poly.pdbx_strand_id
1 'polypeptide(L)'
;MTPLLSFLNVTKRYPDGGREILVLDRVSLEVHASVSVGVYGARRSGKSTLLRLASGIALPDSGSVCFDGRDMAQMTSGERGRLLRGSIAFMSADDWRANPGESVVDHVATSLGSEGLTMRESRRRALRVLEQVGVGAAGAQEMTASLNLTERTRVMLARALAREPQLLILDEPALMPNLGDRDSFYALLRAAARERNMALLVASEEMAALQGVGVLMSIADGELCSTEERGTVVRLPGRRRAGAERLG
;
A
#
# COMPACT_ATOMS: atom_id res chain seq x y z
N MET A 1 0.37 21.92 -3.50
CA MET A 1 -0.74 21.09 -3.00
C MET A 1 -0.21 20.29 -1.82
N THR A 2 -0.96 20.15 -0.76
CA THR A 2 -0.54 19.35 0.40
C THR A 2 -0.52 17.87 0.01
N PRO A 3 0.53 17.10 0.33
CA PRO A 3 0.57 15.67 0.05
C PRO A 3 -0.45 14.92 0.93
N LEU A 4 -1.06 13.86 0.40
CA LEU A 4 -1.95 12.97 1.13
C LEU A 4 -1.20 12.18 2.19
N LEU A 5 0.01 11.69 1.83
CA LEU A 5 0.93 11.02 2.74
C LEU A 5 2.30 11.67 2.60
N SER A 6 2.97 11.97 3.71
CA SER A 6 4.33 12.49 3.71
C SER A 6 5.21 11.85 4.77
N PHE A 7 6.46 11.61 4.41
CA PHE A 7 7.55 11.23 5.28
C PHE A 7 8.56 12.36 5.32
N LEU A 8 8.99 12.75 6.50
CA LEU A 8 10.01 13.79 6.67
C LEU A 8 11.15 13.24 7.55
N ASN A 9 12.31 12.97 6.93
CA ASN A 9 13.54 12.46 7.57
C ASN A 9 13.27 11.26 8.50
N VAL A 10 12.46 10.31 8.05
CA VAL A 10 12.02 9.16 8.83
C VAL A 10 13.13 8.14 9.01
N THR A 11 13.41 7.78 10.26
CA THR A 11 14.35 6.71 10.61
C THR A 11 13.60 5.61 11.36
N LYS A 12 13.95 4.35 11.04
CA LYS A 12 13.39 3.18 11.72
C LYS A 12 14.46 2.14 12.01
N ARG A 13 14.49 1.68 13.28
CA ARG A 13 15.36 0.62 13.76
C ARG A 13 14.54 -0.53 14.33
N TYR A 14 15.10 -1.70 14.32
CA TYR A 14 14.53 -2.87 14.99
C TYR A 14 15.59 -3.58 15.83
N PRO A 15 15.21 -4.14 16.99
CA PRO A 15 16.11 -4.94 17.81
C PRO A 15 16.46 -6.26 17.09
N ASP A 16 17.74 -6.63 17.11
CA ASP A 16 18.24 -7.92 16.59
C ASP A 16 19.38 -8.41 17.48
N GLY A 17 19.15 -9.48 18.26
CA GLY A 17 20.16 -10.14 19.07
C GLY A 17 20.95 -9.24 20.03
N GLY A 18 20.32 -8.19 20.58
CA GLY A 18 20.95 -7.21 21.48
C GLY A 18 21.63 -6.04 20.77
N ARG A 19 21.48 -5.94 19.46
CA ARG A 19 21.87 -4.78 18.63
C ARG A 19 20.65 -4.17 17.99
N GLU A 20 20.78 -2.96 17.47
CA GLU A 20 19.75 -2.32 16.64
C GLU A 20 20.17 -2.37 15.18
N ILE A 21 19.28 -2.86 14.31
CA ILE A 21 19.44 -2.78 12.87
C ILE A 21 18.72 -1.54 12.37
N LEU A 22 19.44 -0.66 11.70
CA LEU A 22 18.89 0.48 10.98
C LEU A 22 18.27 -0.02 9.67
N VAL A 23 16.95 0.10 9.55
CA VAL A 23 16.18 -0.39 8.38
C VAL A 23 15.81 0.75 7.45
N LEU A 24 15.52 1.95 7.99
CA LEU A 24 15.29 3.16 7.20
C LEU A 24 16.14 4.29 7.79
N ASP A 25 16.88 5.01 6.94
CA ASP A 25 17.72 6.14 7.32
C ASP A 25 17.24 7.44 6.69
N ARG A 26 16.61 8.30 7.50
CA ARG A 26 16.18 9.66 7.11
C ARG A 26 15.40 9.71 5.79
N VAL A 27 14.53 8.75 5.59
CA VAL A 27 13.69 8.64 4.39
C VAL A 27 12.70 9.80 4.33
N SER A 28 12.61 10.42 3.15
CA SER A 28 11.59 11.42 2.84
C SER A 28 10.85 11.01 1.57
N LEU A 29 9.51 11.11 1.60
CA LEU A 29 8.60 10.69 0.53
C LEU A 29 7.34 11.53 0.58
N GLU A 30 6.80 11.89 -0.57
CA GLU A 30 5.48 12.49 -0.70
C GLU A 30 4.62 11.68 -1.66
N VAL A 31 3.38 11.39 -1.24
CA VAL A 31 2.35 10.78 -2.09
C VAL A 31 1.18 11.74 -2.16
N HIS A 32 0.91 12.25 -3.34
CA HIS A 32 -0.23 13.14 -3.57
C HIS A 32 -1.48 12.35 -3.93
N ALA A 33 -2.65 12.96 -3.73
CA ALA A 33 -3.92 12.37 -4.15
C ALA A 33 -3.87 12.00 -5.63
N SER A 34 -4.43 10.85 -5.99
CA SER A 34 -4.48 10.32 -7.37
C SER A 34 -3.11 9.98 -7.99
N VAL A 35 -2.03 10.05 -7.24
CA VAL A 35 -0.69 9.68 -7.70
C VAL A 35 -0.37 8.24 -7.32
N SER A 36 0.24 7.52 -8.26
CA SER A 36 0.76 6.17 -8.01
C SER A 36 2.27 6.23 -7.82
N VAL A 37 2.75 5.76 -6.68
CA VAL A 37 4.17 5.65 -6.33
C VAL A 37 4.55 4.19 -6.24
N GLY A 38 5.57 3.78 -6.98
CA GLY A 38 6.21 2.47 -6.91
C GLY A 38 7.52 2.53 -6.14
N VAL A 39 7.76 1.56 -5.28
CA VAL A 39 9.01 1.41 -4.54
C VAL A 39 9.65 0.07 -4.90
N TYR A 40 10.73 0.14 -5.67
CA TYR A 40 11.54 -1.00 -6.04
C TYR A 40 12.67 -1.22 -5.02
N GLY A 41 12.98 -2.47 -4.72
CA GLY A 41 14.11 -2.79 -3.86
C GLY A 41 14.27 -4.29 -3.64
N ALA A 42 15.48 -4.72 -3.33
CA ALA A 42 15.76 -6.11 -3.01
C ALA A 42 15.00 -6.60 -1.76
N ARG A 43 14.98 -7.90 -1.57
CA ARG A 43 14.44 -8.50 -0.34
C ARG A 43 15.18 -7.94 0.88
N ARG A 44 14.44 -7.61 1.95
CA ARG A 44 14.96 -7.01 3.19
C ARG A 44 15.54 -5.59 3.05
N SER A 45 15.27 -4.88 1.95
CA SER A 45 15.74 -3.50 1.76
C SER A 45 14.98 -2.44 2.60
N GLY A 46 13.92 -2.82 3.31
CA GLY A 46 13.11 -1.90 4.11
C GLY A 46 11.74 -1.56 3.51
N LYS A 47 11.36 -2.12 2.34
CA LYS A 47 10.05 -1.89 1.68
C LYS A 47 8.86 -2.08 2.62
N SER A 48 8.74 -3.26 3.21
CA SER A 48 7.61 -3.57 4.12
C SER A 48 7.59 -2.67 5.35
N THR A 49 8.77 -2.24 5.83
CA THR A 49 8.88 -1.27 6.93
C THR A 49 8.35 0.09 6.49
N LEU A 50 8.75 0.57 5.31
CA LEU A 50 8.24 1.82 4.73
C LEU A 50 6.70 1.78 4.63
N LEU A 51 6.15 0.69 4.10
CA LEU A 51 4.70 0.54 3.92
C LEU A 51 3.94 0.43 5.26
N ARG A 52 4.51 -0.23 6.26
CA ARG A 52 3.92 -0.28 7.63
C ARG A 52 3.92 1.08 8.31
N LEU A 53 4.95 1.89 8.09
CA LEU A 53 4.98 3.28 8.56
C LEU A 53 3.95 4.12 7.80
N ALA A 54 3.87 3.97 6.48
CA ALA A 54 2.89 4.64 5.63
C ALA A 54 1.44 4.38 6.03
N SER A 55 1.16 3.19 6.53
CA SER A 55 -0.17 2.78 7.00
C SER A 55 -0.46 3.16 8.46
N GLY A 56 0.54 3.59 9.24
CA GLY A 56 0.41 3.84 10.68
C GLY A 56 0.34 2.56 11.54
N ILE A 57 0.61 1.38 10.96
CA ILE A 57 0.78 0.12 11.71
C ILE A 57 2.04 0.17 12.56
N ALA A 58 3.12 0.76 12.02
CA ALA A 58 4.33 1.07 12.77
C ALA A 58 4.51 2.58 12.89
N LEU A 59 5.29 3.00 13.89
CA LEU A 59 5.68 4.39 14.10
C LEU A 59 7.19 4.57 13.88
N PRO A 60 7.65 5.72 13.40
CA PRO A 60 9.07 6.01 13.25
C PRO A 60 9.75 6.17 14.60
N ASP A 61 11.08 5.95 14.64
CA ASP A 61 11.90 6.25 15.82
C ASP A 61 12.36 7.71 15.82
N SER A 62 12.48 8.32 14.62
CA SER A 62 12.67 9.76 14.45
C SER A 62 12.11 10.22 13.09
N GLY A 63 11.91 11.53 12.94
CA GLY A 63 11.20 12.11 11.82
C GLY A 63 9.68 12.02 12.02
N SER A 64 8.91 12.31 10.97
CA SER A 64 7.44 12.27 11.04
C SER A 64 6.83 11.62 9.82
N VAL A 65 5.69 10.93 10.02
CA VAL A 65 4.83 10.40 8.98
C VAL A 65 3.46 11.04 9.14
N CYS A 66 3.06 11.84 8.16
CA CYS A 66 1.77 12.53 8.19
C CYS A 66 0.82 11.96 7.14
N PHE A 67 -0.45 11.81 7.52
CA PHE A 67 -1.55 11.51 6.61
C PHE A 67 -2.56 12.67 6.67
N ASP A 68 -2.86 13.24 5.51
CA ASP A 68 -3.72 14.43 5.38
C ASP A 68 -3.29 15.57 6.34
N GLY A 69 -1.97 15.83 6.39
CA GLY A 69 -1.33 16.85 7.22
C GLY A 69 -1.26 16.55 8.72
N ARG A 70 -1.77 15.41 9.19
CA ARG A 70 -1.75 15.01 10.61
C ARG A 70 -0.65 13.98 10.87
N ASP A 71 0.23 14.25 11.82
CA ASP A 71 1.29 13.34 12.23
C ASP A 71 0.72 12.09 12.91
N MET A 72 1.00 10.91 12.34
CA MET A 72 0.51 9.62 12.85
C MET A 72 1.07 9.27 14.24
N ALA A 73 2.25 9.80 14.60
CA ALA A 73 2.83 9.56 15.92
C ALA A 73 2.05 10.28 17.05
N GLN A 74 1.36 11.38 16.71
CA GLN A 74 0.51 12.12 17.64
C GLN A 74 -0.91 11.57 17.75
N MET A 75 -1.28 10.61 16.88
CA MET A 75 -2.59 9.96 16.92
C MET A 75 -2.60 8.83 17.95
N THR A 76 -3.72 8.67 18.62
CA THR A 76 -4.00 7.47 19.43
C THR A 76 -4.05 6.21 18.52
N SER A 77 -3.84 5.03 19.10
CA SER A 77 -4.01 3.76 18.37
C SER A 77 -5.41 3.60 17.79
N GLY A 78 -6.45 4.12 18.47
CA GLY A 78 -7.82 4.13 17.98
C GLY A 78 -8.01 5.01 16.74
N GLU A 79 -7.36 6.18 16.67
CA GLU A 79 -7.41 7.08 15.52
C GLU A 79 -6.70 6.46 14.32
N ARG A 80 -5.48 5.91 14.50
CA ARG A 80 -4.79 5.16 13.43
C ARG A 80 -5.61 3.97 12.94
N GLY A 81 -6.25 3.24 13.88
CA GLY A 81 -7.16 2.15 13.53
C GLY A 81 -8.36 2.61 12.69
N ARG A 82 -8.87 3.84 12.90
CA ARG A 82 -9.94 4.42 12.06
C ARG A 82 -9.43 4.75 10.65
N LEU A 83 -8.20 5.27 10.52
CA LEU A 83 -7.59 5.49 9.20
C LEU A 83 -7.51 4.18 8.40
N LEU A 84 -7.03 3.09 9.02
CA LEU A 84 -6.92 1.76 8.41
C LEU A 84 -8.28 1.12 8.10
N ARG A 85 -9.35 1.53 8.75
CA ARG A 85 -10.70 1.04 8.44
C ARG A 85 -11.45 1.86 7.39
N GLY A 86 -10.98 3.06 7.10
CA GLY A 86 -11.63 3.98 6.17
C GLY A 86 -10.70 4.49 5.08
N SER A 87 -9.79 5.40 5.44
CA SER A 87 -9.01 6.20 4.48
C SER A 87 -7.80 5.48 3.89
N ILE A 88 -7.22 4.51 4.59
CA ILE A 88 -6.05 3.75 4.17
C ILE A 88 -6.39 2.27 4.08
N ALA A 89 -6.21 1.65 2.92
CA ALA A 89 -6.23 0.21 2.79
C ALA A 89 -4.80 -0.33 2.67
N PHE A 90 -4.50 -1.38 3.41
CA PHE A 90 -3.23 -2.10 3.33
C PHE A 90 -3.49 -3.52 2.84
N MET A 91 -2.70 -3.96 1.87
CA MET A 91 -2.77 -5.30 1.29
C MET A 91 -1.36 -5.87 1.17
N SER A 92 -1.14 -7.03 1.79
CA SER A 92 0.07 -7.82 1.64
C SER A 92 -0.32 -9.24 1.23
N ALA A 93 0.54 -9.93 0.47
CA ALA A 93 0.30 -11.30 0.04
C ALA A 93 0.09 -12.27 1.23
N ASP A 94 0.70 -11.96 2.38
CA ASP A 94 0.60 -12.76 3.60
C ASP A 94 -0.67 -12.48 4.44
N ASP A 95 -1.49 -11.51 4.03
CA ASP A 95 -2.65 -11.05 4.84
C ASP A 95 -3.95 -11.80 4.55
N TRP A 96 -3.90 -12.90 3.81
CA TRP A 96 -5.08 -13.73 3.61
C TRP A 96 -5.59 -14.29 4.94
N ARG A 97 -6.71 -13.76 5.43
CA ARG A 97 -7.35 -14.12 6.70
C ARG A 97 -8.84 -14.38 6.47
N ALA A 98 -9.16 -15.42 5.72
CA ALA A 98 -10.53 -15.80 5.46
C ALA A 98 -10.95 -16.97 6.37
N ASN A 99 -12.20 -16.97 6.82
CA ASN A 99 -12.79 -18.15 7.42
C ASN A 99 -13.08 -19.16 6.29
N PRO A 100 -12.55 -20.39 6.34
CA PRO A 100 -12.75 -21.39 5.29
C PRO A 100 -14.24 -21.70 4.97
N GLY A 101 -15.13 -21.52 5.93
CA GLY A 101 -16.55 -21.77 5.82
C GLY A 101 -17.40 -20.56 5.38
N GLU A 102 -16.80 -19.42 5.05
CA GLU A 102 -17.53 -18.27 4.56
C GLU A 102 -17.48 -18.16 3.02
N SER A 103 -18.52 -17.57 2.43
CA SER A 103 -18.50 -17.26 1.01
C SER A 103 -17.60 -16.06 0.71
N VAL A 104 -17.09 -15.98 -0.52
CA VAL A 104 -16.27 -14.85 -0.99
C VAL A 104 -16.98 -13.52 -0.79
N VAL A 105 -18.27 -13.44 -1.11
CA VAL A 105 -19.04 -12.19 -0.92
C VAL A 105 -19.17 -11.82 0.56
N ASP A 106 -19.31 -12.79 1.45
CA ASP A 106 -19.40 -12.53 2.89
C ASP A 106 -18.04 -12.08 3.44
N HIS A 107 -16.96 -12.71 2.98
CA HIS A 107 -15.60 -12.29 3.34
C HIS A 107 -15.32 -10.82 2.99
N VAL A 108 -15.77 -10.35 1.83
CA VAL A 108 -15.63 -8.94 1.44
C VAL A 108 -16.62 -8.07 2.23
N ALA A 109 -17.88 -8.49 2.40
CA ALA A 109 -18.92 -7.73 3.08
C ALA A 109 -18.59 -7.49 4.57
N THR A 110 -18.00 -8.47 5.26
CA THR A 110 -17.61 -8.33 6.68
C THR A 110 -16.57 -7.23 6.89
N SER A 111 -15.78 -6.89 5.87
CA SER A 111 -14.82 -5.77 5.95
C SER A 111 -15.50 -4.41 6.12
N LEU A 112 -16.78 -4.30 5.79
CA LEU A 112 -17.60 -3.07 5.86
C LEU A 112 -18.35 -2.92 7.19
N GLY A 113 -18.19 -3.84 8.12
CA GLY A 113 -18.95 -3.86 9.39
C GLY A 113 -18.77 -2.63 10.29
N SER A 114 -17.71 -1.84 10.07
CA SER A 114 -17.47 -0.58 10.80
C SER A 114 -18.13 0.65 10.18
N GLU A 115 -18.78 0.52 9.02
CA GLU A 115 -19.37 1.66 8.28
C GLU A 115 -20.85 1.90 8.61
N GLY A 116 -21.42 1.16 9.55
CA GLY A 116 -22.85 1.29 9.91
C GLY A 116 -23.82 0.78 8.85
N LEU A 117 -23.33 0.05 7.84
CA LEU A 117 -24.14 -0.53 6.79
C LEU A 117 -24.85 -1.80 7.30
N THR A 118 -26.06 -2.05 6.81
CA THR A 118 -26.73 -3.34 7.00
C THR A 118 -25.97 -4.44 6.24
N MET A 119 -26.09 -5.69 6.66
CA MET A 119 -25.48 -6.83 5.97
C MET A 119 -25.90 -6.90 4.49
N ARG A 120 -27.15 -6.56 4.18
CA ARG A 120 -27.67 -6.54 2.80
C ARG A 120 -26.95 -5.47 1.95
N GLU A 121 -26.71 -4.29 2.49
CA GLU A 121 -25.99 -3.21 1.81
C GLU A 121 -24.52 -3.57 1.62
N SER A 122 -23.88 -4.14 2.66
CA SER A 122 -22.49 -4.61 2.60
C SER A 122 -22.31 -5.69 1.53
N ARG A 123 -23.20 -6.68 1.46
CA ARG A 123 -23.16 -7.72 0.41
C ARG A 123 -23.37 -7.13 -0.99
N ARG A 124 -24.30 -6.18 -1.14
CA ARG A 124 -24.53 -5.52 -2.44
C ARG A 124 -23.31 -4.72 -2.89
N ARG A 125 -22.63 -4.03 -1.97
CA ARG A 125 -21.38 -3.32 -2.25
C ARG A 125 -20.25 -4.30 -2.57
N ALA A 126 -20.10 -5.37 -1.81
CA ALA A 126 -19.13 -6.44 -2.04
C ALA A 126 -19.26 -7.06 -3.44
N LEU A 127 -20.50 -7.40 -3.88
CA LEU A 127 -20.76 -7.95 -5.21
C LEU A 127 -20.29 -7.00 -6.32
N ARG A 128 -20.59 -5.70 -6.21
CA ARG A 128 -20.15 -4.72 -7.23
C ARG A 128 -18.62 -4.64 -7.33
N VAL A 129 -17.92 -4.65 -6.20
CA VAL A 129 -16.47 -4.56 -6.18
C VAL A 129 -15.82 -5.87 -6.63
N LEU A 130 -16.39 -7.02 -6.29
CA LEU A 130 -15.96 -8.33 -6.79
C LEU A 130 -16.04 -8.40 -8.33
N GLU A 131 -17.14 -7.94 -8.91
CA GLU A 131 -17.29 -7.86 -10.37
C GLU A 131 -16.22 -6.95 -11.00
N GLN A 132 -15.91 -5.80 -10.40
CA GLN A 132 -14.85 -4.88 -10.87
C GLN A 132 -13.46 -5.54 -10.89
N VAL A 133 -13.17 -6.45 -9.98
CA VAL A 133 -11.89 -7.16 -9.95
C VAL A 133 -11.93 -8.49 -10.73
N GLY A 134 -13.00 -8.74 -11.48
CA GLY A 134 -13.14 -9.92 -12.33
C GLY A 134 -13.57 -11.19 -11.61
N VAL A 135 -14.20 -11.05 -10.43
CA VAL A 135 -14.87 -12.15 -9.72
C VAL A 135 -16.36 -12.05 -9.98
N GLY A 136 -16.87 -12.87 -10.89
CA GLY A 136 -18.28 -12.87 -11.27
C GLY A 136 -19.21 -13.43 -10.20
N ALA A 137 -20.52 -13.37 -10.47
CA ALA A 137 -21.56 -13.78 -9.50
C ALA A 137 -21.41 -15.22 -8.98
N ALA A 138 -20.98 -16.16 -9.83
CA ALA A 138 -20.72 -17.54 -9.41
C ALA A 138 -19.55 -17.61 -8.43
N GLY A 139 -18.40 -17.03 -8.77
CA GLY A 139 -17.22 -16.99 -7.91
C GLY A 139 -17.46 -16.27 -6.58
N ALA A 140 -18.35 -15.26 -6.55
CA ALA A 140 -18.74 -14.58 -5.32
C ALA A 140 -19.47 -15.49 -4.30
N GLN A 141 -20.10 -16.56 -4.76
CA GLN A 141 -20.78 -17.54 -3.91
C GLN A 141 -19.89 -18.73 -3.50
N GLU A 142 -18.70 -18.85 -4.09
CA GLU A 142 -17.76 -19.89 -3.71
C GLU A 142 -17.26 -19.72 -2.28
N MET A 143 -16.81 -20.83 -1.68
CA MET A 143 -16.18 -20.80 -0.37
C MET A 143 -14.76 -20.26 -0.49
N THR A 144 -14.33 -19.47 0.47
CA THR A 144 -12.95 -18.89 0.49
C THR A 144 -11.86 -19.97 0.50
N ALA A 145 -12.18 -21.18 0.97
CA ALA A 145 -11.26 -22.32 1.00
C ALA A 145 -10.93 -22.88 -0.40
N SER A 146 -11.85 -22.74 -1.39
CA SER A 146 -11.67 -23.28 -2.75
C SER A 146 -10.77 -22.39 -3.63
N LEU A 147 -10.54 -21.16 -3.24
CA LEU A 147 -9.84 -20.17 -4.07
C LEU A 147 -8.37 -20.51 -4.27
N ASN A 148 -7.92 -20.43 -5.52
CA ASN A 148 -6.50 -20.43 -5.86
C ASN A 148 -5.83 -19.08 -5.52
N LEU A 149 -4.51 -18.98 -5.70
CA LEU A 149 -3.75 -17.78 -5.34
C LEU A 149 -4.18 -16.53 -6.12
N THR A 150 -4.43 -16.65 -7.43
CA THR A 150 -4.90 -15.56 -8.28
C THR A 150 -6.25 -15.03 -7.81
N GLU A 151 -7.19 -15.92 -7.52
CA GLU A 151 -8.51 -15.58 -7.03
C GLU A 151 -8.45 -14.93 -5.65
N ARG A 152 -7.65 -15.47 -4.72
CA ARG A 152 -7.41 -14.85 -3.40
C ARG A 152 -6.90 -13.42 -3.54
N THR A 153 -5.92 -13.20 -4.42
CA THR A 153 -5.37 -11.85 -4.63
C THR A 153 -6.42 -10.87 -5.15
N ARG A 154 -7.29 -11.30 -6.09
CA ARG A 154 -8.42 -10.49 -6.56
C ARG A 154 -9.44 -10.19 -5.46
N VAL A 155 -9.77 -11.18 -4.64
CA VAL A 155 -10.68 -11.02 -3.49
C VAL A 155 -10.09 -10.08 -2.44
N MET A 156 -8.78 -10.17 -2.16
CA MET A 156 -8.09 -9.22 -1.28
C MET A 156 -8.16 -7.79 -1.81
N LEU A 157 -7.97 -7.60 -3.12
CA LEU A 157 -8.14 -6.30 -3.76
C LEU A 157 -9.58 -5.80 -3.64
N ALA A 158 -10.57 -6.65 -3.90
CA ALA A 158 -11.99 -6.31 -3.70
C ALA A 158 -12.26 -5.84 -2.27
N ARG A 159 -11.74 -6.57 -1.28
CA ARG A 159 -11.89 -6.24 0.14
C ARG A 159 -11.27 -4.88 0.48
N ALA A 160 -10.09 -4.57 -0.07
CA ALA A 160 -9.44 -3.27 0.09
C ALA A 160 -10.26 -2.14 -0.56
N LEU A 161 -10.71 -2.34 -1.81
CA LEU A 161 -11.47 -1.36 -2.58
C LEU A 161 -12.89 -1.14 -2.06
N ALA A 162 -13.49 -2.13 -1.38
CA ALA A 162 -14.84 -2.04 -0.85
C ALA A 162 -15.00 -0.92 0.19
N ARG A 163 -13.92 -0.50 0.85
CA ARG A 163 -13.89 0.60 1.82
C ARG A 163 -13.71 1.98 1.20
N GLU A 164 -13.55 2.06 -0.13
CA GLU A 164 -13.30 3.33 -0.86
C GLU A 164 -12.15 4.15 -0.26
N PRO A 165 -10.95 3.54 -0.10
CA PRO A 165 -9.84 4.24 0.53
C PRO A 165 -9.33 5.38 -0.33
N GLN A 166 -8.75 6.40 0.30
CA GLN A 166 -8.02 7.47 -0.38
C GLN A 166 -6.60 7.04 -0.78
N LEU A 167 -6.00 6.12 0.00
CA LEU A 167 -4.68 5.53 -0.24
C LEU A 167 -4.75 4.02 -0.15
N LEU A 168 -4.30 3.34 -1.21
CA LEU A 168 -4.11 1.90 -1.21
C LEU A 168 -2.62 1.58 -1.18
N ILE A 169 -2.20 0.84 -0.17
CA ILE A 169 -0.82 0.41 0.06
C ILE A 169 -0.73 -1.09 -0.25
N LEU A 170 0.22 -1.47 -1.11
CA LEU A 170 0.41 -2.86 -1.53
C LEU A 170 1.86 -3.31 -1.30
N ASP A 171 2.02 -4.38 -0.53
CA ASP A 171 3.32 -5.02 -0.26
C ASP A 171 3.39 -6.35 -1.02
N GLU A 172 4.21 -6.40 -2.07
CA GLU A 172 4.35 -7.56 -2.97
C GLU A 172 2.99 -8.16 -3.39
N PRO A 173 2.07 -7.36 -3.98
CA PRO A 173 0.66 -7.74 -4.09
C PRO A 173 0.40 -8.90 -5.05
N ALA A 174 1.33 -9.22 -5.92
CA ALA A 174 1.09 -10.19 -7.01
C ALA A 174 2.11 -11.32 -7.00
N LEU A 175 2.06 -12.19 -6.00
CA LEU A 175 2.73 -13.50 -6.03
C LEU A 175 1.98 -14.48 -6.96
N MET A 176 1.53 -14.00 -8.13
CA MET A 176 0.80 -14.82 -9.09
C MET A 176 1.78 -15.60 -9.96
N PRO A 177 1.59 -16.92 -10.12
CA PRO A 177 2.52 -17.76 -10.89
C PRO A 177 2.50 -17.47 -12.38
N ASN A 178 1.40 -16.91 -12.91
CA ASN A 178 1.21 -16.61 -14.33
C ASN A 178 1.41 -15.10 -14.58
N LEU A 179 2.28 -14.76 -15.52
CA LEU A 179 2.58 -13.38 -15.91
C LEU A 179 1.33 -12.64 -16.44
N GLY A 180 0.48 -13.31 -17.24
CA GLY A 180 -0.74 -12.71 -17.79
C GLY A 180 -1.75 -12.33 -16.69
N ASP A 181 -1.88 -13.17 -15.66
CA ASP A 181 -2.74 -12.87 -14.49
C ASP A 181 -2.20 -11.66 -13.72
N ARG A 182 -0.88 -11.59 -13.56
CA ARG A 182 -0.19 -10.48 -12.90
C ARG A 182 -0.41 -9.16 -13.66
N ASP A 183 -0.20 -9.17 -14.97
CA ASP A 183 -0.40 -7.98 -15.82
C ASP A 183 -1.86 -7.51 -15.78
N SER A 184 -2.80 -8.46 -15.83
CA SER A 184 -4.24 -8.19 -15.67
C SER A 184 -4.57 -7.58 -14.32
N PHE A 185 -3.98 -8.09 -13.24
CA PHE A 185 -4.16 -7.57 -11.88
C PHE A 185 -3.67 -6.11 -11.77
N TYR A 186 -2.47 -5.81 -12.26
CA TYR A 186 -1.96 -4.42 -12.24
C TYR A 186 -2.75 -3.48 -13.15
N ALA A 187 -3.29 -3.97 -14.27
CA ALA A 187 -4.18 -3.19 -15.11
C ALA A 187 -5.48 -2.83 -14.36
N LEU A 188 -6.10 -3.80 -13.70
CA LEU A 188 -7.28 -3.59 -12.84
C LEU A 188 -7.00 -2.61 -11.71
N LEU A 189 -5.87 -2.76 -11.03
CA LEU A 189 -5.45 -1.88 -9.95
C LEU A 189 -5.33 -0.43 -10.42
N ARG A 190 -4.65 -0.19 -11.54
CA ARG A 190 -4.51 1.14 -12.12
C ARG A 190 -5.84 1.74 -12.58
N ALA A 191 -6.72 0.94 -13.17
CA ALA A 191 -8.06 1.37 -13.55
C ALA A 191 -8.87 1.81 -12.33
N ALA A 192 -8.93 0.97 -11.30
CA ALA A 192 -9.63 1.27 -10.05
C ALA A 192 -9.09 2.53 -9.35
N ALA A 193 -7.76 2.74 -9.37
CA ALA A 193 -7.15 3.93 -8.80
C ALA A 193 -7.56 5.21 -9.53
N ARG A 194 -7.57 5.18 -10.87
CA ARG A 194 -7.98 6.32 -11.71
C ARG A 194 -9.46 6.67 -11.51
N GLU A 195 -10.34 5.66 -11.57
CA GLU A 195 -11.79 5.85 -11.42
C GLU A 195 -12.18 6.47 -10.08
N ARG A 196 -11.41 6.17 -9.03
CA ARG A 196 -11.70 6.61 -7.65
C ARG A 196 -10.85 7.78 -7.20
N ASN A 197 -9.99 8.32 -8.04
CA ASN A 197 -8.99 9.31 -7.66
C ASN A 197 -8.16 8.88 -6.44
N MET A 198 -7.88 7.58 -6.33
CA MET A 198 -7.18 6.96 -5.22
C MET A 198 -5.67 7.02 -5.44
N ALA A 199 -4.92 7.36 -4.40
CA ALA A 199 -3.47 7.25 -4.42
C ALA A 199 -3.03 5.79 -4.25
N LEU A 200 -1.91 5.42 -4.88
CA LEU A 200 -1.30 4.10 -4.74
C LEU A 200 0.12 4.23 -4.19
N LEU A 201 0.48 3.35 -3.27
CA LEU A 201 1.85 3.12 -2.83
C LEU A 201 2.13 1.62 -2.94
N VAL A 202 2.92 1.22 -3.92
CA VAL A 202 3.17 -0.19 -4.26
C VAL A 202 4.63 -0.50 -4.08
N ALA A 203 4.98 -1.54 -3.33
CA ALA A 203 6.34 -2.03 -3.23
C ALA A 203 6.49 -3.40 -3.90
N SER A 204 7.60 -3.59 -4.63
CA SER A 204 7.92 -4.87 -5.25
C SER A 204 9.44 -5.09 -5.42
N GLU A 205 9.84 -6.36 -5.44
CA GLU A 205 11.17 -6.81 -5.87
C GLU A 205 11.29 -6.88 -7.38
N GLU A 206 10.17 -6.83 -8.09
CA GLU A 206 10.13 -6.91 -9.55
C GLU A 206 9.79 -5.55 -10.16
N MET A 207 10.72 -5.00 -10.93
CA MET A 207 10.53 -3.74 -11.67
C MET A 207 9.32 -3.81 -12.62
N ALA A 208 9.08 -4.97 -13.22
CA ALA A 208 7.95 -5.17 -14.13
C ALA A 208 6.59 -4.95 -13.43
N ALA A 209 6.51 -5.26 -12.14
CA ALA A 209 5.32 -5.06 -11.32
C ALA A 209 4.99 -3.57 -11.08
N LEU A 210 5.98 -2.70 -11.24
CA LEU A 210 5.87 -1.26 -11.02
C LEU A 210 5.72 -0.48 -12.33
N GLN A 211 5.55 -1.15 -13.47
CA GLN A 211 5.33 -0.47 -14.75
C GLN A 211 4.03 0.34 -14.74
N GLY A 212 4.10 1.57 -15.21
CA GLY A 212 2.95 2.48 -15.31
C GLY A 212 2.52 3.15 -14.01
N VAL A 213 3.35 3.10 -12.95
CA VAL A 213 3.24 4.03 -11.82
C VAL A 213 3.67 5.43 -12.26
N GLY A 214 3.15 6.47 -11.60
CA GLY A 214 3.47 7.86 -11.92
C GLY A 214 4.86 8.28 -11.44
N VAL A 215 5.29 7.73 -10.30
CA VAL A 215 6.61 8.00 -9.69
C VAL A 215 7.24 6.67 -9.31
N LEU A 216 8.50 6.46 -9.71
CA LEU A 216 9.27 5.28 -9.32
C LEU A 216 10.41 5.68 -8.39
N MET A 217 10.48 4.98 -7.26
CA MET A 217 11.52 5.13 -6.25
C MET A 217 12.28 3.81 -6.09
N SER A 218 13.53 3.88 -5.68
CA SER A 218 14.30 2.70 -5.28
C SER A 218 14.70 2.81 -3.81
N ILE A 219 14.66 1.68 -3.10
CA ILE A 219 15.12 1.59 -1.71
C ILE A 219 16.26 0.58 -1.60
N ALA A 220 17.40 1.05 -1.07
CA ALA A 220 18.58 0.24 -0.80
C ALA A 220 19.28 0.77 0.44
N ASP A 221 19.81 -0.12 1.27
CA ASP A 221 20.56 0.20 2.49
C ASP A 221 19.84 1.21 3.42
N GLY A 222 18.51 1.13 3.44
CA GLY A 222 17.65 2.01 4.23
C GLY A 222 17.45 3.41 3.63
N GLU A 223 18.03 3.73 2.49
CA GLU A 223 17.85 4.99 1.80
C GLU A 223 16.86 4.87 0.64
N LEU A 224 16.02 5.89 0.46
CA LEU A 224 15.06 5.99 -0.63
C LEU A 224 15.55 7.03 -1.67
N CYS A 225 15.67 6.59 -2.93
CA CYS A 225 16.13 7.42 -4.04
C CYS A 225 15.06 7.49 -5.14
N SER A 226 14.89 8.67 -5.77
CA SER A 226 14.06 8.81 -6.96
C SER A 226 14.76 8.17 -8.15
N THR A 227 14.04 7.33 -8.89
CA THR A 227 14.50 6.78 -10.16
C THR A 227 13.92 7.67 -11.26
N GLU A 228 14.79 8.34 -12.03
CA GLU A 228 14.33 9.12 -13.18
C GLU A 228 13.81 8.20 -14.27
N GLU A 229 12.49 8.08 -14.41
CA GLU A 229 11.86 7.55 -15.63
C GLU A 229 11.00 8.64 -16.29
N ARG A 230 11.33 8.84 -17.54
CA ARG A 230 10.70 9.58 -18.64
C ARG A 230 9.30 10.14 -18.35
N GLY A 231 9.23 11.44 -18.01
CA GLY A 231 8.09 12.25 -18.37
C GLY A 231 7.42 13.10 -17.34
N THR A 232 7.59 12.87 -16.04
CA THR A 232 7.08 13.81 -15.02
C THR A 232 7.95 13.73 -13.77
N VAL A 233 8.95 14.59 -13.71
CA VAL A 233 9.83 14.73 -12.55
C VAL A 233 9.06 15.46 -11.45
N VAL A 234 8.58 14.74 -10.45
CA VAL A 234 8.29 15.35 -9.16
C VAL A 234 9.63 15.48 -8.43
N ARG A 235 10.23 16.66 -8.49
CA ARG A 235 11.45 16.97 -7.72
C ARG A 235 11.07 16.98 -6.24
N LEU A 236 11.51 15.96 -5.50
CA LEU A 236 11.61 16.08 -4.05
C LEU A 236 12.61 17.20 -3.71
N PRO A 237 12.38 18.01 -2.65
CA PRO A 237 13.28 19.07 -2.29
C PRO A 237 14.67 18.47 -2.02
N GLY A 238 15.62 18.78 -2.92
CA GLY A 238 16.94 18.20 -2.96
C GLY A 238 17.73 18.49 -1.68
N ARG A 239 18.45 17.51 -1.19
CA ARG A 239 19.55 17.70 -0.25
C ARG A 239 20.50 18.78 -0.80
N ARG A 240 20.62 19.90 -0.13
CA ARG A 240 21.83 20.75 -0.26
C ARG A 240 22.99 19.89 0.24
N ARG A 241 23.86 19.48 -0.67
CA ARG A 241 25.17 18.96 -0.28
C ARG A 241 25.83 20.02 0.59
N ALA A 242 26.03 19.72 1.87
CA ALA A 242 26.92 20.50 2.70
C ALA A 242 28.28 20.47 2.03
N GLY A 243 28.80 21.65 1.67
CA GLY A 243 30.06 21.81 0.99
C GLY A 243 31.16 21.17 1.84
N ALA A 244 31.96 20.34 1.21
CA ALA A 244 33.27 19.98 1.70
C ALA A 244 34.14 21.22 1.52
N GLU A 245 34.28 22.05 2.56
CA GLU A 245 35.38 23.01 2.66
C GLU A 245 36.67 22.19 2.80
N ARG A 246 37.39 22.13 1.72
CA ARG A 246 38.81 21.77 1.76
C ARG A 246 39.57 22.97 2.35
N LEU A 247 40.09 22.80 3.56
CA LEU A 247 41.18 23.60 4.05
C LEU A 247 42.42 23.24 3.23
N GLY A 248 42.94 24.21 2.48
CA GLY A 248 44.30 24.26 1.96
C GLY A 248 45.20 24.97 2.95
#